data_a9f39e7dec87d95c827d5a23e36b1a02
#
_entry.id   a9f39e7dec87d95c827d5a23e36b1a02
#
_cell.length_a   1.000
_cell.length_b   1.000
_cell.length_c   1.000
_cell.angle_alpha   90.00
_cell.angle_beta   90.00
_cell.angle_gamma   90.00
#
_symmetry.space_group_name_H-M   'P 1'
#
loop_
_entity.id
_entity.type
_entity.pdbx_description
1 polymer ?
#
loop_
_entity_poly.entity_id
_entity_poly.type
_entity_poly.pdbx_seq_one_letter_code
_entity_poly.pdbx_strand_id
1 'polypeptide(L)'
;MTTSKSIGIVGCGWLGQSLAIALSNDFRVECFSREKTAENSSFWQSDTIVIAINTKDNYLQTLKKIAKLTSASSNIILMSSISVYREFDKEVDEEAVITKTGLQKEAEELMLSLRDNLLILRLGGLMGDDRISGKWRKVSTFSDGEVNYIHRDDVIEITKKMIESEVQESIFNLVAPLHPLRSEVHKKNSQMFGFELGSFEGKTSRVISSDAIIKKLNYNFIYPDPLKFWS
;
A
#
# COMPACT_ATOMS: atom_id res chain seq x y z
N MET A 1 -3.30 -32.24 10.98
CA MET A 1 -2.75 -30.94 11.41
C MET A 1 -2.63 -30.08 10.18
N THR A 2 -3.51 -29.11 10.01
CA THR A 2 -3.38 -28.13 8.92
C THR A 2 -2.11 -27.32 9.19
N THR A 3 -1.11 -27.42 8.33
CA THR A 3 0.10 -26.60 8.41
C THR A 3 -0.32 -25.15 8.23
N SER A 4 -0.03 -24.30 9.21
CA SER A 4 -0.27 -22.85 9.10
C SER A 4 0.45 -22.32 7.86
N LYS A 5 -0.25 -21.53 7.02
CA LYS A 5 0.34 -20.89 5.83
C LYS A 5 1.57 -20.07 6.22
N SER A 6 2.57 -20.08 5.36
CA SER A 6 3.81 -19.32 5.54
C SER A 6 3.80 -18.03 4.72
N ILE A 7 4.18 -16.93 5.36
CA ILE A 7 4.20 -15.59 4.77
C ILE A 7 5.61 -15.03 4.84
N GLY A 8 6.19 -14.73 3.68
CA GLY A 8 7.44 -14.00 3.59
C GLY A 8 7.17 -12.50 3.33
N ILE A 9 7.76 -11.60 4.10
CA ILE A 9 7.62 -10.15 3.89
C ILE A 9 8.97 -9.60 3.45
N VAL A 10 9.05 -9.07 2.23
CA VAL A 10 10.22 -8.35 1.73
C VAL A 10 10.04 -6.87 1.98
N GLY A 11 10.88 -6.30 2.84
CA GLY A 11 10.82 -4.90 3.25
C GLY A 11 10.21 -4.72 4.63
N CYS A 12 11.00 -4.97 5.67
CA CYS A 12 10.60 -4.87 7.08
C CYS A 12 10.74 -3.43 7.63
N GLY A 13 10.27 -2.47 6.84
CA GLY A 13 10.13 -1.08 7.25
C GLY A 13 8.83 -0.85 8.02
N TRP A 14 8.39 0.40 8.09
CA TRP A 14 7.23 0.82 8.87
C TRP A 14 5.93 0.02 8.59
N LEU A 15 5.60 -0.24 7.32
CA LEU A 15 4.45 -1.07 6.95
C LEU A 15 4.74 -2.57 7.13
N GLY A 16 5.87 -3.05 6.60
CA GLY A 16 6.17 -4.48 6.61
C GLY A 16 6.38 -5.05 8.01
N GLN A 17 6.92 -4.27 8.94
CA GLN A 17 7.05 -4.69 10.34
C GLN A 17 5.67 -4.80 11.02
N SER A 18 4.78 -3.83 10.76
CA SER A 18 3.41 -3.87 11.29
C SER A 18 2.61 -5.03 10.71
N LEU A 19 2.75 -5.31 9.41
CA LEU A 19 2.19 -6.51 8.78
C LEU A 19 2.73 -7.79 9.43
N ALA A 20 4.05 -7.87 9.65
CA ALA A 20 4.66 -9.06 10.26
C ALA A 20 4.08 -9.34 11.65
N ILE A 21 3.96 -8.32 12.49
CA ILE A 21 3.40 -8.45 13.84
C ILE A 21 1.95 -8.93 13.77
N ALA A 22 1.12 -8.28 12.97
CA ALA A 22 -0.31 -8.60 12.89
C ALA A 22 -0.57 -10.00 12.31
N LEU A 23 0.15 -10.37 11.24
CA LEU A 23 -0.02 -11.66 10.57
C LEU A 23 0.55 -12.84 11.38
N SER A 24 1.51 -12.60 12.30
CA SER A 24 2.11 -13.65 13.14
C SER A 24 1.14 -14.33 14.11
N ASN A 25 -0.04 -13.74 14.34
CA ASN A 25 -1.07 -14.34 15.17
C ASN A 25 -1.73 -15.57 14.49
N ASP A 26 -1.76 -15.59 13.15
CA ASP A 26 -2.52 -16.57 12.38
C ASP A 26 -1.64 -17.38 11.40
N PHE A 27 -0.47 -16.84 11.05
CA PHE A 27 0.43 -17.39 10.04
C PHE A 27 1.85 -17.55 10.56
N ARG A 28 2.63 -18.39 9.91
CA ARG A 28 4.08 -18.44 10.11
C ARG A 28 4.73 -17.33 9.29
N VAL A 29 5.16 -16.25 9.92
CA VAL A 29 5.68 -15.06 9.24
C VAL A 29 7.19 -14.96 9.36
N GLU A 30 7.87 -14.68 8.25
CA GLU A 30 9.27 -14.33 8.21
C GLU A 30 9.47 -12.99 7.49
N CYS A 31 10.30 -12.13 8.06
CA CYS A 31 10.62 -10.81 7.53
C CYS A 31 12.03 -10.82 6.92
N PHE A 32 12.15 -10.40 5.67
CA PHE A 32 13.41 -10.33 4.95
C PHE A 32 13.87 -8.88 4.79
N SER A 33 15.05 -8.58 5.35
CA SER A 33 15.71 -7.28 5.21
C SER A 33 16.97 -7.41 4.34
N ARG A 34 17.52 -6.26 3.89
CA ARG A 34 18.71 -6.23 3.03
C ARG A 34 19.95 -6.91 3.62
N GLU A 35 19.99 -7.07 4.93
CA GLU A 35 21.11 -7.70 5.65
C GLU A 35 21.06 -9.23 5.58
N LYS A 36 19.91 -9.79 5.21
CA LYS A 36 19.72 -11.24 5.02
C LYS A 36 19.92 -11.59 3.54
N THR A 37 21.12 -11.98 3.15
CA THR A 37 21.49 -12.19 1.73
C THR A 37 21.39 -13.64 1.23
N ALA A 38 20.74 -14.54 1.93
CA ALA A 38 20.68 -15.95 1.54
C ALA A 38 19.77 -16.16 0.32
N GLU A 39 20.36 -16.31 -0.88
CA GLU A 39 19.62 -16.62 -2.12
C GLU A 39 18.96 -18.02 -2.07
N ASN A 40 19.43 -18.91 -1.23
CA ASN A 40 18.92 -20.29 -1.05
C ASN A 40 18.07 -20.45 0.22
N SER A 41 17.42 -19.41 0.70
CA SER A 41 16.60 -19.46 1.90
C SER A 41 15.24 -20.12 1.63
N SER A 42 14.74 -20.90 2.58
CA SER A 42 13.35 -21.40 2.62
C SER A 42 12.32 -20.27 2.61
N PHE A 43 12.73 -19.05 2.91
CA PHE A 43 11.92 -17.84 2.80
C PHE A 43 11.22 -17.72 1.44
N TRP A 44 11.95 -18.00 0.33
CA TRP A 44 11.41 -17.90 -1.03
C TRP A 44 10.43 -19.00 -1.42
N GLN A 45 10.24 -19.99 -0.53
CA GLN A 45 9.27 -21.07 -0.65
C GLN A 45 8.00 -20.79 0.17
N SER A 46 7.86 -19.61 0.79
CA SER A 46 6.65 -19.24 1.52
C SER A 46 5.42 -19.27 0.61
N ASP A 47 4.27 -19.65 1.16
CA ASP A 47 3.01 -19.74 0.40
C ASP A 47 2.60 -18.38 -0.18
N THR A 48 2.93 -17.28 0.52
CA THR A 48 2.72 -15.92 0.05
C THR A 48 3.96 -15.06 0.32
N ILE A 49 4.38 -14.27 -0.67
CA ILE A 49 5.41 -13.23 -0.52
C ILE A 49 4.77 -11.85 -0.63
N VAL A 50 4.84 -11.06 0.42
CA VAL A 50 4.41 -9.66 0.44
C VAL A 50 5.60 -8.76 0.18
N ILE A 51 5.53 -7.91 -0.86
CA ILE A 51 6.59 -6.99 -1.24
C ILE A 51 6.19 -5.57 -0.78
N ALA A 52 6.82 -5.09 0.30
CA ALA A 52 6.56 -3.79 0.92
C ALA A 52 7.83 -2.91 0.96
N ILE A 53 8.52 -2.81 -0.17
CA ILE A 53 9.76 -2.03 -0.32
C ILE A 53 9.51 -0.66 -0.95
N ASN A 54 10.35 0.32 -0.59
CA ASN A 54 10.29 1.66 -1.17
C ASN A 54 10.90 1.68 -2.58
N THR A 55 10.37 2.56 -3.42
CA THR A 55 10.92 2.91 -4.75
C THR A 55 12.22 3.70 -4.60
N LYS A 56 13.33 3.01 -4.42
CA LYS A 56 14.69 3.58 -4.38
C LYS A 56 15.50 3.09 -5.58
N ASP A 57 16.75 3.50 -5.64
CA ASP A 57 17.71 3.04 -6.65
C ASP A 57 17.66 1.51 -6.79
N ASN A 58 17.70 1.02 -8.02
CA ASN A 58 17.61 -0.39 -8.38
C ASN A 58 16.24 -1.07 -8.05
N TYR A 59 15.16 -0.31 -7.91
CA TYR A 59 13.86 -0.87 -7.53
C TYR A 59 13.39 -1.97 -8.50
N LEU A 60 13.38 -1.71 -9.81
CA LEU A 60 12.96 -2.69 -10.83
C LEU A 60 13.86 -3.93 -10.84
N GLN A 61 15.18 -3.75 -10.68
CA GLN A 61 16.12 -4.87 -10.59
C GLN A 61 15.85 -5.71 -9.33
N THR A 62 15.52 -5.06 -8.22
CA THR A 62 15.16 -5.75 -6.98
C THR A 62 13.89 -6.56 -7.15
N LEU A 63 12.84 -6.00 -7.77
CA LEU A 63 11.59 -6.72 -8.06
C LEU A 63 11.85 -7.91 -8.97
N LYS A 64 12.63 -7.74 -10.02
CA LYS A 64 13.03 -8.84 -10.92
C LYS A 64 13.76 -9.96 -10.19
N LYS A 65 14.67 -9.62 -9.25
CA LYS A 65 15.36 -10.60 -8.41
C LYS A 65 14.37 -11.33 -7.48
N ILE A 66 13.47 -10.60 -6.82
CA ILE A 66 12.44 -11.19 -5.96
C ILE A 66 11.55 -12.15 -6.76
N ALA A 67 11.04 -11.72 -7.91
CA ALA A 67 10.21 -12.56 -8.77
C ALA A 67 10.92 -13.86 -9.20
N LYS A 68 12.22 -13.79 -9.46
CA LYS A 68 13.04 -14.95 -9.85
C LYS A 68 13.32 -15.90 -8.68
N LEU A 69 13.52 -15.39 -7.47
CA LEU A 69 13.84 -16.19 -6.29
C LEU A 69 12.61 -16.87 -5.70
N THR A 70 11.45 -16.19 -5.79
CA THR A 70 10.18 -16.69 -5.24
C THR A 70 9.72 -17.94 -6.01
N SER A 71 9.29 -18.97 -5.27
CA SER A 71 8.73 -20.19 -5.86
C SER A 71 7.61 -19.88 -6.85
N ALA A 72 7.53 -20.64 -7.94
CA ALA A 72 6.48 -20.48 -8.94
C ALA A 72 5.06 -20.71 -8.34
N SER A 73 4.95 -21.53 -7.30
CA SER A 73 3.69 -21.80 -6.61
C SER A 73 3.31 -20.75 -5.56
N SER A 74 4.23 -19.84 -5.19
CA SER A 74 3.94 -18.81 -4.19
C SER A 74 3.10 -17.69 -4.78
N ASN A 75 2.11 -17.22 -4.03
CA ASN A 75 1.40 -15.99 -4.34
C ASN A 75 2.28 -14.77 -4.05
N ILE A 76 2.17 -13.72 -4.85
CA ILE A 76 2.86 -12.46 -4.59
C ILE A 76 1.85 -11.34 -4.38
N ILE A 77 2.03 -10.57 -3.31
CA ILE A 77 1.30 -9.34 -3.06
C ILE A 77 2.28 -8.17 -3.18
N LEU A 78 2.10 -7.34 -4.19
CA LEU A 78 2.90 -6.13 -4.41
C LEU A 78 2.19 -4.91 -3.80
N MET A 79 2.81 -4.26 -2.81
CA MET A 79 2.39 -2.96 -2.32
C MET A 79 2.84 -1.89 -3.31
N SER A 80 1.90 -1.47 -4.17
CA SER A 80 2.07 -0.42 -5.16
C SER A 80 1.50 0.92 -4.67
N SER A 81 1.23 1.86 -5.54
CA SER A 81 0.75 3.20 -5.19
C SER A 81 -0.26 3.73 -6.20
N ILE A 82 -1.26 4.46 -5.72
CA ILE A 82 -2.18 5.23 -6.57
C ILE A 82 -1.49 6.33 -7.40
N SER A 83 -0.18 6.55 -7.19
CA SER A 83 0.61 7.48 -8.01
C SER A 83 0.76 7.04 -9.47
N VAL A 84 0.38 5.82 -9.80
CA VAL A 84 0.29 5.33 -11.20
C VAL A 84 -0.77 6.10 -12.00
N TYR A 85 -1.80 6.61 -11.35
CA TYR A 85 -2.86 7.36 -12.02
C TYR A 85 -2.42 8.78 -12.34
N ARG A 86 -2.97 9.31 -13.42
CA ARG A 86 -2.92 10.73 -13.73
C ARG A 86 -3.93 11.49 -12.87
N GLU A 87 -3.75 12.79 -12.72
CA GLU A 87 -4.79 13.63 -12.12
C GLU A 87 -5.94 13.81 -13.08
N PHE A 88 -7.16 13.60 -12.59
CA PHE A 88 -8.40 13.78 -13.33
C PHE A 88 -9.38 14.56 -12.46
N ASP A 89 -10.24 15.33 -13.08
CA ASP A 89 -11.35 16.03 -12.40
C ASP A 89 -12.57 15.11 -12.23
N LYS A 90 -12.35 13.86 -11.90
CA LYS A 90 -13.38 12.84 -11.68
C LYS A 90 -12.86 11.71 -10.79
N GLU A 91 -13.78 10.86 -10.37
CA GLU A 91 -13.44 9.60 -9.71
C GLU A 91 -12.73 8.64 -10.67
N VAL A 92 -11.74 7.92 -10.12
CA VAL A 92 -10.86 6.98 -10.84
C VAL A 92 -10.88 5.65 -10.12
N ASP A 93 -11.08 4.57 -10.84
CA ASP A 93 -11.05 3.19 -10.37
C ASP A 93 -9.89 2.39 -11.00
N GLU A 94 -9.87 1.09 -10.79
CA GLU A 94 -8.83 0.19 -11.30
C GLU A 94 -8.86 0.02 -12.82
N GLU A 95 -9.99 0.27 -13.47
CA GLU A 95 -10.18 0.17 -14.93
C GLU A 95 -9.65 1.41 -15.67
N ALA A 96 -9.33 2.47 -14.94
CA ALA A 96 -8.83 3.69 -15.52
C ALA A 96 -7.51 3.48 -16.29
N VAL A 97 -7.47 4.01 -17.50
CA VAL A 97 -6.26 3.91 -18.34
C VAL A 97 -5.10 4.65 -17.72
N ILE A 98 -4.03 3.92 -17.40
CA ILE A 98 -2.81 4.49 -16.87
C ILE A 98 -1.97 5.06 -18.02
N THR A 99 -2.05 6.37 -18.22
CA THR A 99 -1.25 7.09 -19.23
C THR A 99 0.04 7.68 -18.66
N LYS A 100 0.15 7.76 -17.33
CA LYS A 100 1.33 8.31 -16.66
C LYS A 100 2.50 7.33 -16.78
N THR A 101 3.62 7.81 -17.27
CA THR A 101 4.91 7.09 -17.18
C THR A 101 5.50 7.25 -15.78
N GLY A 102 6.21 6.25 -15.30
CA GLY A 102 6.89 6.33 -14.01
C GLY A 102 7.19 4.97 -13.40
N LEU A 103 8.06 4.99 -12.42
CA LEU A 103 8.65 3.81 -11.83
C LEU A 103 7.62 2.82 -11.25
N GLN A 104 6.51 3.32 -10.69
CA GLN A 104 5.44 2.47 -10.16
C GLN A 104 4.72 1.69 -11.26
N LYS A 105 4.38 2.37 -12.38
CA LYS A 105 3.78 1.71 -13.53
C LYS A 105 4.72 0.67 -14.13
N GLU A 106 5.97 1.04 -14.36
CA GLU A 106 7.00 0.12 -14.86
C GLU A 106 7.18 -1.10 -13.95
N ALA A 107 7.08 -0.90 -12.63
CA ALA A 107 7.16 -1.97 -11.64
C ALA A 107 5.96 -2.92 -11.73
N GLU A 108 4.73 -2.39 -11.85
CA GLU A 108 3.53 -3.21 -12.04
C GLU A 108 3.59 -4.01 -13.35
N GLU A 109 3.91 -3.37 -14.46
CA GLU A 109 4.06 -4.01 -15.78
C GLU A 109 5.15 -5.10 -15.76
N LEU A 110 6.31 -4.81 -15.13
CA LEU A 110 7.37 -5.80 -14.97
C LEU A 110 6.88 -7.02 -14.18
N MET A 111 6.24 -6.80 -13.04
CA MET A 111 5.79 -7.91 -12.17
C MET A 111 4.68 -8.72 -12.83
N LEU A 112 3.73 -8.08 -13.53
CA LEU A 112 2.70 -8.76 -14.33
C LEU A 112 3.28 -9.61 -15.46
N SER A 113 4.40 -9.17 -16.05
CA SER A 113 5.10 -9.95 -17.10
C SER A 113 5.88 -11.16 -16.56
N LEU A 114 6.16 -11.18 -15.25
CA LEU A 114 7.00 -12.22 -14.63
C LEU A 114 6.20 -13.23 -13.78
N ARG A 115 4.99 -12.88 -13.36
CA ARG A 115 4.21 -13.66 -12.37
C ARG A 115 2.73 -13.63 -12.70
N ASP A 116 2.14 -14.81 -12.88
CA ASP A 116 0.70 -14.95 -13.10
C ASP A 116 -0.08 -14.82 -11.78
N ASN A 117 0.45 -15.35 -10.67
CA ASN A 117 -0.15 -15.31 -9.34
C ASN A 117 0.22 -14.03 -8.55
N LEU A 118 -0.07 -12.88 -9.13
CA LEU A 118 0.25 -11.56 -8.60
C LEU A 118 -1.01 -10.78 -8.21
N LEU A 119 -1.03 -10.30 -6.97
CA LEU A 119 -1.99 -9.33 -6.47
C LEU A 119 -1.29 -7.98 -6.29
N ILE A 120 -1.85 -6.92 -6.86
CA ILE A 120 -1.32 -5.56 -6.73
C ILE A 120 -2.27 -4.74 -5.86
N LEU A 121 -1.75 -4.18 -4.76
CA LEU A 121 -2.47 -3.26 -3.90
C LEU A 121 -1.92 -1.84 -4.08
N ARG A 122 -2.69 -0.98 -4.77
CA ARG A 122 -2.34 0.43 -5.00
C ARG A 122 -2.72 1.25 -3.80
N LEU A 123 -1.76 1.51 -2.93
CA LEU A 123 -1.97 2.24 -1.68
C LEU A 123 -2.12 3.74 -1.93
N GLY A 124 -3.09 4.35 -1.25
CA GLY A 124 -3.21 5.78 -1.05
C GLY A 124 -2.08 6.36 -0.21
N GLY A 125 -2.18 7.63 0.12
CA GLY A 125 -1.26 8.25 1.07
C GLY A 125 -1.33 7.53 2.41
N LEU A 126 -0.31 6.74 2.72
CA LEU A 126 -0.29 5.82 3.85
C LEU A 126 -0.03 6.57 5.17
N MET A 127 -1.01 6.53 6.08
CA MET A 127 -1.04 7.23 7.36
C MET A 127 -1.20 6.24 8.54
N GLY A 128 -1.01 6.72 9.75
CA GLY A 128 -1.19 5.97 11.01
C GLY A 128 -0.05 6.22 12.00
N ASP A 129 -0.27 5.98 13.28
CA ASP A 129 0.65 6.21 14.40
C ASP A 129 1.40 7.56 14.30
N ASP A 130 2.71 7.49 14.04
CA ASP A 130 3.61 8.64 13.91
C ASP A 130 3.63 9.28 12.52
N ARG A 131 3.00 8.62 11.53
CA ARG A 131 2.91 9.13 10.15
C ARG A 131 1.66 9.96 9.96
N ILE A 132 1.70 11.18 10.47
CA ILE A 132 0.60 12.14 10.51
C ILE A 132 0.64 13.04 9.27
N SER A 133 -0.48 13.11 8.53
CA SER A 133 -0.57 13.97 7.36
C SER A 133 -0.47 15.46 7.73
N GLY A 134 0.33 16.20 6.98
CA GLY A 134 0.65 17.60 7.25
C GLY A 134 1.90 17.81 8.12
N LYS A 135 2.32 16.82 8.91
CA LYS A 135 3.50 16.90 9.79
C LYS A 135 4.79 16.55 9.03
N TRP A 136 5.13 17.33 8.03
CA TRP A 136 6.37 17.15 7.28
C TRP A 136 7.49 18.00 7.89
N ARG A 137 8.74 17.54 7.81
CA ARG A 137 9.90 18.27 8.36
C ARG A 137 10.14 19.63 7.71
N LYS A 138 9.70 19.78 6.45
CA LYS A 138 9.75 21.07 5.75
C LYS A 138 8.32 21.51 5.49
N VAL A 139 7.98 22.65 6.04
CA VAL A 139 6.76 23.37 5.71
C VAL A 139 6.83 23.78 4.24
N SER A 140 5.82 23.42 3.46
CA SER A 140 5.75 23.72 2.03
C SER A 140 4.34 24.16 1.66
N THR A 141 4.23 24.74 0.49
CA THR A 141 2.92 24.98 -0.12
C THR A 141 2.36 23.67 -0.64
N PHE A 142 1.10 23.40 -0.31
CA PHE A 142 0.36 22.24 -0.77
C PHE A 142 -0.70 22.65 -1.79
N SER A 143 -0.90 21.85 -2.83
CA SER A 143 -2.12 21.93 -3.62
C SER A 143 -3.29 21.46 -2.74
N ASP A 144 -4.35 22.25 -2.62
CA ASP A 144 -5.57 21.83 -1.96
C ASP A 144 -6.41 20.96 -2.90
N GLY A 145 -7.15 20.03 -2.34
CA GLY A 145 -8.00 19.09 -3.06
C GLY A 145 -8.29 17.88 -2.20
N GLU A 146 -9.12 17.01 -2.69
CA GLU A 146 -9.54 15.80 -2.01
C GLU A 146 -8.33 14.90 -1.73
N VAL A 147 -8.22 14.40 -0.48
CA VAL A 147 -7.16 13.47 -0.13
C VAL A 147 -7.56 12.02 -0.47
N ASN A 148 -6.57 11.25 -0.89
CA ASN A 148 -6.69 9.82 -1.08
C ASN A 148 -5.75 9.13 -0.07
N TYR A 149 -6.13 9.14 1.20
CA TYR A 149 -5.36 8.56 2.28
C TYR A 149 -5.90 7.18 2.66
N ILE A 150 -5.05 6.37 3.25
CA ILE A 150 -5.39 5.08 3.82
C ILE A 150 -4.71 4.92 5.17
N HIS A 151 -5.42 4.41 6.16
CA HIS A 151 -4.82 4.07 7.44
C HIS A 151 -4.05 2.75 7.32
N ARG A 152 -2.92 2.64 8.01
CA ARG A 152 -2.07 1.43 8.00
C ARG A 152 -2.82 0.19 8.44
N ASP A 153 -3.67 0.31 9.44
CA ASP A 153 -4.41 -0.83 10.01
C ASP A 153 -5.44 -1.38 9.03
N ASP A 154 -6.06 -0.53 8.19
CA ASP A 154 -6.90 -1.00 7.08
C ASP A 154 -6.07 -1.75 6.02
N VAL A 155 -4.86 -1.29 5.71
CA VAL A 155 -3.97 -2.02 4.79
C VAL A 155 -3.62 -3.39 5.35
N ILE A 156 -3.33 -3.47 6.65
CA ILE A 156 -2.99 -4.73 7.33
C ILE A 156 -4.18 -5.70 7.28
N GLU A 157 -5.36 -5.24 7.70
CA GLU A 157 -6.56 -6.08 7.76
C GLU A 157 -7.01 -6.55 6.36
N ILE A 158 -6.97 -5.68 5.36
CA ILE A 158 -7.25 -6.03 3.97
C ILE A 158 -6.25 -7.07 3.48
N THR A 159 -4.95 -6.86 3.71
CA THR A 159 -3.91 -7.81 3.30
C THR A 159 -4.14 -9.19 3.93
N LYS A 160 -4.47 -9.24 5.23
CA LYS A 160 -4.81 -10.47 5.93
C LYS A 160 -5.99 -11.18 5.26
N LYS A 161 -7.09 -10.47 5.05
CA LYS A 161 -8.29 -11.03 4.39
C LYS A 161 -8.02 -11.54 2.96
N MET A 162 -7.16 -10.85 2.21
CA MET A 162 -6.74 -11.29 0.88
C MET A 162 -5.98 -12.63 0.93
N ILE A 163 -5.08 -12.79 1.90
CA ILE A 163 -4.32 -14.04 2.12
C ILE A 163 -5.27 -15.18 2.55
N GLU A 164 -6.20 -14.92 3.46
CA GLU A 164 -7.18 -15.89 3.95
C GLU A 164 -8.13 -16.34 2.84
N SER A 165 -8.59 -15.43 2.00
CA SER A 165 -9.52 -15.67 0.89
C SER A 165 -8.82 -16.12 -0.39
N GLU A 166 -7.51 -16.30 -0.39
CA GLU A 166 -6.69 -16.74 -1.53
C GLU A 166 -6.94 -15.93 -2.82
N VAL A 167 -7.17 -14.63 -2.66
CA VAL A 167 -7.37 -13.74 -3.80
C VAL A 167 -6.08 -13.60 -4.59
N GLN A 168 -6.14 -13.81 -5.89
CA GLN A 168 -5.00 -13.75 -6.82
C GLN A 168 -5.38 -12.95 -8.08
N GLU A 169 -4.37 -12.64 -8.89
CA GLU A 169 -4.51 -12.10 -10.25
C GLU A 169 -5.43 -10.88 -10.34
N SER A 170 -5.23 -9.93 -9.43
CA SER A 170 -6.10 -8.75 -9.35
C SER A 170 -5.33 -7.51 -8.95
N ILE A 171 -5.91 -6.36 -9.26
CA ILE A 171 -5.42 -5.06 -8.83
C ILE A 171 -6.52 -4.39 -8.02
N PHE A 172 -6.17 -3.82 -6.86
CA PHE A 172 -7.12 -3.07 -6.04
C PHE A 172 -6.53 -1.77 -5.54
N ASN A 173 -7.34 -0.72 -5.55
CA ASN A 173 -7.03 0.52 -4.86
C ASN A 173 -7.36 0.39 -3.38
N LEU A 174 -6.45 0.83 -2.53
CA LEU A 174 -6.63 0.89 -1.09
C LEU A 174 -6.58 2.36 -0.65
N VAL A 175 -7.76 2.96 -0.53
CA VAL A 175 -7.99 4.34 -0.13
C VAL A 175 -9.18 4.37 0.81
N ALA A 176 -9.16 5.17 1.85
CA ALA A 176 -10.34 5.38 2.70
C ALA A 176 -11.50 5.94 1.86
N PRO A 177 -12.75 5.50 2.08
CA PRO A 177 -13.87 5.84 1.20
C PRO A 177 -14.33 7.30 1.28
N LEU A 178 -13.90 8.05 2.30
CA LEU A 178 -14.19 9.48 2.40
C LEU A 178 -12.97 10.31 2.00
N HIS A 179 -13.21 11.38 1.26
CA HIS A 179 -12.17 12.21 0.64
C HIS A 179 -12.29 13.69 1.06
N PRO A 180 -12.08 14.05 2.33
CA PRO A 180 -12.08 15.45 2.77
C PRO A 180 -10.98 16.24 2.07
N LEU A 181 -11.07 17.57 2.14
CA LEU A 181 -10.01 18.43 1.61
C LEU A 181 -8.71 18.28 2.41
N ARG A 182 -7.59 18.36 1.70
CA ARG A 182 -6.26 18.29 2.33
C ARG A 182 -6.10 19.36 3.41
N SER A 183 -6.57 20.58 3.15
CA SER A 183 -6.53 21.67 4.11
C SER A 183 -7.31 21.36 5.39
N GLU A 184 -8.45 20.68 5.30
CA GLU A 184 -9.25 20.30 6.48
C GLU A 184 -8.49 19.27 7.33
N VAL A 185 -7.99 18.21 6.69
CA VAL A 185 -7.24 17.16 7.40
C VAL A 185 -5.98 17.70 8.03
N HIS A 186 -5.18 18.48 7.28
CA HIS A 186 -3.92 19.01 7.80
C HIS A 186 -4.14 20.05 8.91
N LYS A 187 -5.16 20.90 8.81
CA LYS A 187 -5.50 21.86 9.88
C LYS A 187 -5.92 21.14 11.15
N LYS A 188 -6.79 20.13 11.04
CA LYS A 188 -7.20 19.32 12.19
C LYS A 188 -5.99 18.67 12.87
N ASN A 189 -5.13 18.04 12.09
CA ASN A 189 -3.94 17.37 12.61
C ASN A 189 -2.95 18.37 13.24
N SER A 190 -2.76 19.53 12.62
CA SER A 190 -1.91 20.60 13.17
C SER A 190 -2.40 21.06 14.55
N GLN A 191 -3.71 21.24 14.71
CA GLN A 191 -4.31 21.61 16.00
C GLN A 191 -4.14 20.49 17.03
N MET A 192 -4.34 19.24 16.63
CA MET A 192 -4.25 18.08 17.53
C MET A 192 -2.81 17.79 17.99
N PHE A 193 -1.84 17.91 17.08
CA PHE A 193 -0.45 17.49 17.33
C PHE A 193 0.54 18.63 17.48
N GLY A 194 0.09 19.89 17.42
CA GLY A 194 0.89 21.07 17.72
C GLY A 194 2.04 21.31 16.73
N PHE A 195 1.80 21.28 15.42
CA PHE A 195 2.81 21.58 14.41
C PHE A 195 2.35 22.71 13.46
N GLU A 196 3.32 23.41 12.87
CA GLU A 196 3.06 24.46 11.89
C GLU A 196 2.69 23.89 10.52
N LEU A 197 1.75 24.58 9.87
CA LEU A 197 1.33 24.25 8.50
C LEU A 197 1.92 25.22 7.50
N GLY A 198 2.16 24.72 6.29
CA GLY A 198 2.38 25.56 5.12
C GLY A 198 1.09 26.16 4.55
N SER A 199 1.22 26.86 3.45
CA SER A 199 0.11 27.42 2.69
C SER A 199 -0.58 26.34 1.84
N PHE A 200 -1.83 26.64 1.44
CA PHE A 200 -2.58 25.84 0.47
C PHE A 200 -2.88 26.73 -0.74
N GLU A 201 -2.44 26.29 -1.93
CA GLU A 201 -2.57 27.03 -3.17
C GLU A 201 -3.02 26.12 -4.30
N GLY A 202 -3.93 26.63 -5.13
CA GLY A 202 -4.52 25.87 -6.23
C GLY A 202 -5.41 24.73 -5.76
N LYS A 203 -6.02 24.04 -6.70
CA LYS A 203 -6.83 22.86 -6.44
C LYS A 203 -6.45 21.76 -7.41
N THR A 204 -6.25 20.55 -6.90
CA THR A 204 -6.15 19.33 -7.69
C THR A 204 -7.26 18.39 -7.24
N SER A 205 -8.14 18.03 -8.13
CA SER A 205 -9.23 17.10 -7.84
C SER A 205 -8.91 15.74 -8.41
N ARG A 206 -8.77 14.76 -7.53
CA ARG A 206 -8.66 13.35 -7.88
C ARG A 206 -9.21 12.52 -6.74
N VAL A 207 -10.30 11.84 -6.99
CA VAL A 207 -10.86 10.85 -6.07
C VAL A 207 -10.57 9.47 -6.63
N ILE A 208 -9.98 8.61 -5.81
CA ILE A 208 -9.71 7.21 -6.16
C ILE A 208 -10.71 6.33 -5.44
N SER A 209 -11.48 5.56 -6.20
CA SER A 209 -12.45 4.62 -5.64
C SER A 209 -11.76 3.39 -5.05
N SER A 210 -12.30 2.89 -3.94
CA SER A 210 -11.99 1.59 -3.33
C SER A 210 -13.18 0.62 -3.38
N ASP A 211 -14.17 0.88 -4.23
CA ASP A 211 -15.39 0.07 -4.32
C ASP A 211 -15.10 -1.39 -4.69
N ALA A 212 -14.10 -1.62 -5.53
CA ALA A 212 -13.70 -2.97 -5.93
C ALA A 212 -13.28 -3.83 -4.74
N ILE A 213 -12.43 -3.30 -3.84
CA ILE A 213 -11.99 -4.03 -2.64
C ILE A 213 -13.10 -4.17 -1.61
N ILE A 214 -13.91 -3.13 -1.41
CA ILE A 214 -15.08 -3.18 -0.53
C ILE A 214 -16.00 -4.32 -0.96
N LYS A 215 -16.36 -4.36 -2.23
CA LYS A 215 -17.23 -5.40 -2.80
C LYS A 215 -16.58 -6.80 -2.76
N LYS A 216 -15.29 -6.91 -3.08
CA LYS A 216 -14.57 -8.18 -3.12
C LYS A 216 -14.53 -8.88 -1.77
N LEU A 217 -14.28 -8.12 -0.70
CA LEU A 217 -14.13 -8.67 0.65
C LEU A 217 -15.33 -8.41 1.56
N ASN A 218 -16.38 -7.74 1.07
CA ASN A 218 -17.43 -7.18 1.92
C ASN A 218 -16.82 -6.40 3.11
N TYR A 219 -15.83 -5.54 2.78
CA TYR A 219 -14.97 -4.89 3.77
C TYR A 219 -15.59 -3.60 4.31
N ASN A 220 -15.63 -3.48 5.62
CA ASN A 220 -15.92 -2.22 6.30
C ASN A 220 -14.61 -1.64 6.83
N PHE A 221 -14.23 -0.45 6.35
CA PHE A 221 -13.03 0.22 6.80
C PHE A 221 -13.07 0.50 8.31
N ILE A 222 -11.96 0.22 8.99
CA ILE A 222 -11.76 0.59 10.40
C ILE A 222 -11.68 2.11 10.50
N TYR A 223 -11.01 2.73 9.54
CA TYR A 223 -10.80 4.17 9.44
C TYR A 223 -11.34 4.71 8.10
N PRO A 224 -12.67 4.88 7.94
CA PRO A 224 -13.26 5.32 6.67
C PRO A 224 -13.06 6.80 6.36
N ASP A 225 -12.69 7.61 7.35
CA ASP A 225 -12.63 9.07 7.26
C ASP A 225 -11.26 9.59 7.67
N PRO A 226 -10.46 10.16 6.74
CA PRO A 226 -9.16 10.73 7.04
C PRO A 226 -9.17 11.85 8.11
N LEU A 227 -10.30 12.50 8.32
CA LEU A 227 -10.46 13.44 9.43
C LEU A 227 -10.45 12.75 10.80
N LYS A 228 -10.65 11.43 10.86
CA LYS A 228 -10.78 10.67 12.11
C LYS A 228 -9.68 9.64 12.33
N PHE A 229 -8.61 9.67 11.54
CA PHE A 229 -7.52 8.68 11.66
C PHE A 229 -6.84 8.67 13.04
N TRP A 230 -6.92 9.76 13.78
CA TRP A 230 -6.31 9.90 15.12
C TRP A 230 -7.31 10.42 16.18
N SER A 231 -8.60 10.30 15.97
CA SER A 231 -9.64 10.76 16.91
C SER A 231 -10.32 9.62 17.66
#